data_50fac2bdb3a7bd2c1439550edd459ed7
#
_entry.id   50fac2bdb3a7bd2c1439550edd459ed7
#
_cell.length_a   1.000
_cell.length_b   1.000
_cell.length_c   1.000
_cell.angle_alpha   90.00
_cell.angle_beta   90.00
_cell.angle_gamma   90.00
#
_symmetry.space_group_name_H-M   'P 1'
#
loop_
_entity.id
_entity.type
_entity.pdbx_description
1 polymer ?
#
loop_
_entity_poly.entity_id
_entity_poly.type
_entity_poly.pdbx_seq_one_letter_code
_entity_poly.pdbx_strand_id
1 'polypeptide(L)'
;MELGMVGLGRMGANLVRRVSRAGHHCLVFDVNPAAVTALEAEGATGASSLENLVSRMSAPRVVWVMVPAGEITTKTVSDLAEHLQPGDVIIDGGNSYYRDDISRAEAVRAKGIHYVDVGTSGGVWGLERGYCLMIGGEPDVIEGLRPIFAAIAPGVEAAERTPGRTGEPSPPEHGYLHCGPSGAGHFVKMVHNGIEYALMAAYAEGLNILRNANAGAAKRDADAETAPMENPQFYRYDLDLASITEVWRRGSVISSWLLDLTAQAFVEAPDMHGFSGRVSDSGEGRWTSIAAIEEGVPAPVIATALSARFDSRDLDHFANQVLSAMRKGFGGHAEKPAE
;
A
#
# COMPACT_ATOMS: atom_id res chain seq x y z
N MET A 1 -7.86 11.70 24.10
CA MET A 1 -8.43 10.33 24.11
C MET A 1 -7.33 9.36 24.48
N GLU A 2 -7.73 8.16 24.92
CA GLU A 2 -6.83 7.03 25.14
C GLU A 2 -6.94 6.03 24.01
N LEU A 3 -5.80 5.50 23.52
CA LEU A 3 -5.74 4.55 22.40
C LEU A 3 -4.81 3.38 22.77
N GLY A 4 -5.31 2.16 22.70
CA GLY A 4 -4.48 0.96 22.72
C GLY A 4 -3.91 0.71 21.31
N MET A 5 -2.61 0.43 21.20
CA MET A 5 -1.98 0.06 19.93
C MET A 5 -1.35 -1.32 20.04
N VAL A 6 -1.77 -2.24 19.18
CA VAL A 6 -1.25 -3.61 19.10
C VAL A 6 -0.51 -3.80 17.78
N GLY A 7 0.78 -4.11 17.87
CA GLY A 7 1.68 -4.18 16.72
C GLY A 7 2.43 -2.86 16.51
N LEU A 8 3.72 -2.87 16.86
CA LEU A 8 4.59 -1.69 16.89
C LEU A 8 5.68 -1.74 15.82
N GLY A 9 5.38 -2.38 14.68
CA GLY A 9 6.21 -2.28 13.50
C GLY A 9 6.31 -0.81 13.00
N ARG A 10 6.99 -0.59 11.88
CA ARG A 10 7.21 0.77 11.34
C ARG A 10 5.95 1.63 11.28
N MET A 11 4.83 1.06 10.84
CA MET A 11 3.56 1.79 10.73
C MET A 11 2.95 2.05 12.11
N GLY A 12 2.78 1.02 12.95
CA GLY A 12 2.14 1.15 14.27
C GLY A 12 2.90 2.11 15.19
N ALA A 13 4.22 2.03 15.24
CA ALA A 13 5.03 2.97 16.02
C ALA A 13 4.87 4.43 15.53
N ASN A 14 4.80 4.65 14.22
CA ASN A 14 4.60 5.98 13.66
C ASN A 14 3.19 6.53 13.94
N LEU A 15 2.18 5.68 13.93
CA LEU A 15 0.82 6.06 14.35
C LEU A 15 0.80 6.50 15.80
N VAL A 16 1.43 5.72 16.72
CA VAL A 16 1.56 6.10 18.14
C VAL A 16 2.21 7.48 18.28
N ARG A 17 3.31 7.72 17.58
CA ARG A 17 4.00 9.02 17.63
C ARG A 17 3.11 10.17 17.17
N ARG A 18 2.36 10.01 16.08
CA ARG A 18 1.45 11.04 15.59
C ARG A 18 0.32 11.33 16.57
N VAL A 19 -0.33 10.29 17.08
CA VAL A 19 -1.44 10.36 18.01
C VAL A 19 -0.97 11.02 19.33
N SER A 20 0.23 10.66 19.81
CA SER A 20 0.84 11.29 21.00
C SER A 20 1.22 12.75 20.79
N ARG A 21 1.76 13.13 19.61
CA ARG A 21 2.05 14.54 19.24
C ARG A 21 0.78 15.41 19.27
N ALA A 22 -0.38 14.82 18.99
CA ALA A 22 -1.68 15.50 19.07
C ALA A 22 -2.29 15.53 20.48
N GLY A 23 -1.55 15.09 21.51
CA GLY A 23 -1.97 15.14 22.91
C GLY A 23 -2.85 13.98 23.37
N HIS A 24 -2.94 12.90 22.60
CA HIS A 24 -3.63 11.68 23.03
C HIS A 24 -2.67 10.75 23.77
N HIS A 25 -3.21 9.91 24.64
CA HIS A 25 -2.44 8.94 25.41
C HIS A 25 -2.49 7.56 24.76
N CYS A 26 -1.32 6.93 24.58
CA CYS A 26 -1.21 5.61 23.96
C CYS A 26 -0.73 4.54 24.95
N LEU A 27 -1.49 3.44 25.04
CA LEU A 27 -1.03 2.18 25.61
C LEU A 27 -0.58 1.28 24.46
N VAL A 28 0.59 0.64 24.60
CA VAL A 28 1.22 -0.06 23.47
C VAL A 28 1.59 -1.49 23.83
N PHE A 29 1.36 -2.41 22.90
CA PHE A 29 1.74 -3.81 23.04
C PHE A 29 2.29 -4.36 21.71
N ASP A 30 3.36 -5.10 21.80
CA ASP A 30 3.93 -5.91 20.71
C ASP A 30 4.50 -7.21 21.28
N VAL A 31 4.54 -8.26 20.46
CA VAL A 31 5.20 -9.54 20.80
C VAL A 31 6.72 -9.38 20.94
N ASN A 32 7.29 -8.31 20.38
CA ASN A 32 8.67 -7.90 20.57
C ASN A 32 8.78 -6.85 21.69
N PRO A 33 9.26 -7.22 22.91
CA PRO A 33 9.34 -6.29 24.03
C PRO A 33 10.22 -5.07 23.77
N ALA A 34 11.24 -5.17 22.88
CA ALA A 34 12.11 -4.05 22.55
C ALA A 34 11.35 -2.92 21.83
N ALA A 35 10.33 -3.27 21.04
CA ALA A 35 9.47 -2.28 20.39
C ALA A 35 8.59 -1.52 21.41
N VAL A 36 8.11 -2.22 22.44
CA VAL A 36 7.37 -1.62 23.57
C VAL A 36 8.27 -0.65 24.32
N THR A 37 9.45 -1.12 24.76
CA THR A 37 10.42 -0.30 25.52
C THR A 37 10.85 0.95 24.76
N ALA A 38 11.01 0.85 23.44
CA ALA A 38 11.35 2.01 22.60
C ALA A 38 10.29 3.11 22.66
N LEU A 39 9.00 2.75 22.61
CA LEU A 39 7.90 3.72 22.70
C LEU A 39 7.63 4.19 24.13
N GLU A 40 7.92 3.38 25.14
CA GLU A 40 7.90 3.84 26.55
C GLU A 40 8.90 4.97 26.78
N ALA A 41 10.09 4.86 26.20
CA ALA A 41 11.10 5.94 26.24
C ALA A 41 10.64 7.23 25.55
N GLU A 42 9.65 7.15 24.64
CA GLU A 42 9.01 8.28 23.97
C GLU A 42 7.72 8.77 24.65
N GLY A 43 7.34 8.16 25.81
CA GLY A 43 6.20 8.59 26.63
C GLY A 43 4.91 7.76 26.48
N ALA A 44 4.92 6.68 25.70
CA ALA A 44 3.80 5.75 25.68
C ALA A 44 3.78 4.86 26.94
N THR A 45 2.66 4.23 27.22
CA THR A 45 2.53 3.28 28.33
C THR A 45 2.60 1.85 27.81
N GLY A 46 3.67 1.11 28.14
CA GLY A 46 3.85 -0.27 27.72
C GLY A 46 2.92 -1.24 28.43
N ALA A 47 2.47 -2.28 27.73
CA ALA A 47 1.71 -3.40 28.26
C ALA A 47 2.44 -4.72 28.00
N SER A 48 2.29 -5.69 28.90
CA SER A 48 2.96 -6.99 28.85
C SER A 48 2.15 -8.07 28.10
N SER A 49 0.86 -7.83 27.88
CA SER A 49 -0.07 -8.72 27.18
C SER A 49 -1.28 -7.95 26.68
N LEU A 50 -2.11 -8.56 25.83
CA LEU A 50 -3.40 -7.97 25.40
C LEU A 50 -4.34 -7.77 26.59
N GLU A 51 -4.41 -8.73 27.52
CA GLU A 51 -5.17 -8.62 28.76
C GLU A 51 -4.70 -7.43 29.59
N ASN A 52 -3.37 -7.31 29.79
CA ASN A 52 -2.78 -6.20 30.53
C ASN A 52 -3.04 -4.84 29.87
N LEU A 53 -2.98 -4.78 28.53
CA LEU A 53 -3.33 -3.58 27.78
C LEU A 53 -4.78 -3.17 28.05
N VAL A 54 -5.73 -4.09 27.84
CA VAL A 54 -7.17 -3.82 27.99
C VAL A 54 -7.54 -3.47 29.44
N SER A 55 -6.98 -4.20 30.44
CA SER A 55 -7.29 -3.97 31.87
C SER A 55 -6.84 -2.59 32.39
N ARG A 56 -5.87 -1.97 31.73
CA ARG A 56 -5.33 -0.63 32.09
C ARG A 56 -6.03 0.52 31.35
N MET A 57 -6.89 0.22 30.37
CA MET A 57 -7.64 1.22 29.61
C MET A 57 -8.99 1.52 30.26
N SER A 58 -9.42 2.78 30.12
CA SER A 58 -10.76 3.24 30.55
C SER A 58 -11.80 2.95 29.47
N ALA A 59 -12.98 2.45 29.89
CA ALA A 59 -14.09 2.22 28.96
C ALA A 59 -14.77 3.57 28.54
N PRO A 60 -15.30 3.68 27.31
CA PRO A 60 -15.18 2.73 26.21
C PRO A 60 -13.74 2.70 25.66
N ARG A 61 -13.19 1.49 25.55
CA ARG A 61 -11.82 1.27 25.11
C ARG A 61 -11.74 1.28 23.59
N VAL A 62 -10.67 1.84 23.04
CA VAL A 62 -10.38 1.84 21.61
C VAL A 62 -9.02 1.18 21.39
N VAL A 63 -9.01 0.05 20.70
CA VAL A 63 -7.77 -0.71 20.44
C VAL A 63 -7.53 -0.78 18.92
N TRP A 64 -6.41 -0.23 18.48
CA TRP A 64 -5.94 -0.26 17.10
C TRP A 64 -4.97 -1.42 16.89
N VAL A 65 -5.26 -2.26 15.90
CA VAL A 65 -4.46 -3.45 15.54
C VAL A 65 -3.67 -3.14 14.26
N MET A 66 -2.34 -3.29 14.31
CA MET A 66 -1.39 -3.06 13.22
C MET A 66 -0.45 -4.26 13.04
N VAL A 67 -1.03 -5.44 12.90
CA VAL A 67 -0.29 -6.71 12.74
C VAL A 67 -0.39 -7.24 11.30
N PRO A 68 0.44 -8.24 10.91
CA PRO A 68 0.32 -8.86 9.58
C PRO A 68 -1.09 -9.38 9.30
N ALA A 69 -1.57 -9.14 8.08
CA ALA A 69 -2.91 -9.53 7.63
C ALA A 69 -3.16 -11.05 7.67
N GLY A 70 -4.42 -11.44 7.61
CA GLY A 70 -4.87 -12.82 7.59
C GLY A 70 -5.06 -13.42 8.99
N GLU A 71 -4.55 -14.64 9.22
CA GLU A 71 -4.78 -15.40 10.47
C GLU A 71 -4.26 -14.68 11.72
N ILE A 72 -3.13 -13.95 11.62
CA ILE A 72 -2.56 -13.21 12.76
C ILE A 72 -3.52 -12.11 13.20
N THR A 73 -4.08 -11.35 12.27
CA THR A 73 -5.08 -10.31 12.56
C THR A 73 -6.35 -10.96 13.15
N THR A 74 -6.85 -12.02 12.53
CA THR A 74 -8.06 -12.72 13.01
C THR A 74 -7.88 -13.23 14.43
N LYS A 75 -6.74 -13.84 14.74
CA LYS A 75 -6.42 -14.29 16.08
C LYS A 75 -6.31 -13.14 17.07
N THR A 76 -5.62 -12.06 16.71
CA THR A 76 -5.47 -10.88 17.57
C THR A 76 -6.81 -10.24 17.89
N VAL A 77 -7.69 -10.10 16.90
CA VAL A 77 -9.06 -9.58 17.10
C VAL A 77 -9.87 -10.49 18.00
N SER A 78 -9.78 -11.82 17.82
CA SER A 78 -10.47 -12.80 18.67
C SER A 78 -9.96 -12.75 20.11
N ASP A 79 -8.64 -12.72 20.30
CA ASP A 79 -8.02 -12.65 21.63
C ASP A 79 -8.40 -11.34 22.37
N LEU A 80 -8.39 -10.20 21.66
CA LEU A 80 -8.86 -8.92 22.22
C LEU A 80 -10.33 -8.98 22.64
N ALA A 81 -11.18 -9.61 21.82
CA ALA A 81 -12.61 -9.73 22.11
C ALA A 81 -12.95 -10.62 23.33
N GLU A 82 -11.98 -11.38 23.88
CA GLU A 82 -12.14 -12.09 25.15
C GLU A 82 -11.95 -11.16 26.37
N HIS A 83 -11.28 -10.02 26.20
CA HIS A 83 -10.97 -9.07 27.27
C HIS A 83 -11.78 -7.78 27.19
N LEU A 84 -12.28 -7.42 26.02
CA LEU A 84 -13.09 -6.23 25.77
C LEU A 84 -14.55 -6.44 26.20
N GLN A 85 -15.28 -5.34 26.37
CA GLN A 85 -16.65 -5.30 26.84
C GLN A 85 -17.58 -4.66 25.78
N PRO A 86 -18.90 -4.86 25.89
CA PRO A 86 -19.86 -4.16 25.05
C PRO A 86 -19.64 -2.64 25.04
N GLY A 87 -19.60 -2.04 23.85
CA GLY A 87 -19.31 -0.62 23.64
C GLY A 87 -17.84 -0.29 23.40
N ASP A 88 -16.91 -1.24 23.61
CA ASP A 88 -15.50 -1.08 23.21
C ASP A 88 -15.34 -1.20 21.69
N VAL A 89 -14.24 -0.70 21.15
CA VAL A 89 -13.96 -0.62 19.70
C VAL A 89 -12.65 -1.31 19.37
N ILE A 90 -12.65 -2.18 18.38
CA ILE A 90 -11.46 -2.70 17.72
C ILE A 90 -11.32 -1.99 16.35
N ILE A 91 -10.14 -1.43 16.09
CA ILE A 91 -9.77 -0.86 14.79
C ILE A 91 -8.74 -1.79 14.13
N ASP A 92 -9.05 -2.33 12.96
CA ASP A 92 -8.07 -3.01 12.11
C ASP A 92 -7.48 -1.99 11.13
N GLY A 93 -6.24 -1.59 11.35
CA GLY A 93 -5.51 -0.67 10.48
C GLY A 93 -4.41 -1.37 9.67
N GLY A 94 -4.38 -2.70 9.67
CA GLY A 94 -3.46 -3.51 8.89
C GLY A 94 -3.74 -3.45 7.39
N ASN A 95 -3.08 -4.33 6.63
CA ASN A 95 -3.33 -4.48 5.20
C ASN A 95 -4.32 -5.63 4.96
N SER A 96 -5.51 -5.55 5.55
CA SER A 96 -6.48 -6.65 5.59
C SER A 96 -7.31 -6.75 4.31
N TYR A 97 -7.79 -7.97 4.03
CA TYR A 97 -8.75 -8.20 2.97
C TYR A 97 -10.16 -7.83 3.48
N TYR A 98 -10.87 -6.97 2.76
CA TYR A 98 -12.16 -6.44 3.20
C TYR A 98 -13.21 -7.51 3.57
N ARG A 99 -13.15 -8.71 2.97
CA ARG A 99 -14.06 -9.82 3.31
C ARG A 99 -13.79 -10.38 4.69
N ASP A 100 -12.52 -10.41 5.10
CA ASP A 100 -12.15 -10.82 6.46
C ASP A 100 -12.66 -9.81 7.48
N ASP A 101 -12.67 -8.50 7.13
CA ASP A 101 -13.21 -7.46 8.01
C ASP A 101 -14.70 -7.64 8.25
N ILE A 102 -15.47 -7.95 7.20
CA ILE A 102 -16.92 -8.22 7.32
C ILE A 102 -17.14 -9.39 8.30
N SER A 103 -16.38 -10.48 8.13
CA SER A 103 -16.49 -11.66 8.99
C SER A 103 -16.08 -11.37 10.44
N ARG A 104 -14.98 -10.61 10.65
CA ARG A 104 -14.52 -10.19 11.98
C ARG A 104 -15.51 -9.26 12.64
N ALA A 105 -16.06 -8.31 11.92
CA ALA A 105 -17.09 -7.39 12.41
C ALA A 105 -18.33 -8.14 12.92
N GLU A 106 -18.81 -9.14 12.17
CA GLU A 106 -19.93 -9.98 12.59
C GLU A 106 -19.61 -10.75 13.89
N ALA A 107 -18.42 -11.33 13.98
CA ALA A 107 -17.98 -12.11 15.13
C ALA A 107 -17.91 -11.27 16.43
N VAL A 108 -17.32 -10.06 16.36
CA VAL A 108 -17.18 -9.21 17.54
C VAL A 108 -18.48 -8.49 17.91
N ARG A 109 -19.35 -8.19 16.94
CA ARG A 109 -20.67 -7.62 17.16
C ARG A 109 -21.55 -8.52 18.03
N ALA A 110 -21.41 -9.83 17.93
CA ALA A 110 -22.11 -10.79 18.78
C ALA A 110 -21.77 -10.61 20.28
N LYS A 111 -20.61 -9.99 20.59
CA LYS A 111 -20.18 -9.63 21.96
C LYS A 111 -20.47 -8.16 22.31
N GLY A 112 -21.16 -7.40 21.44
CA GLY A 112 -21.44 -5.98 21.63
C GLY A 112 -20.23 -5.07 21.39
N ILE A 113 -19.16 -5.58 20.78
CA ILE A 113 -17.94 -4.84 20.45
C ILE A 113 -18.07 -4.28 19.03
N HIS A 114 -17.65 -3.04 18.84
CA HIS A 114 -17.64 -2.38 17.52
C HIS A 114 -16.35 -2.72 16.77
N TYR A 115 -16.48 -2.85 15.45
CA TYR A 115 -15.35 -3.10 14.55
C TYR A 115 -15.26 -2.01 13.50
N VAL A 116 -14.05 -1.47 13.32
CA VAL A 116 -13.71 -0.43 12.35
C VAL A 116 -12.52 -0.91 11.53
N ASP A 117 -12.64 -0.89 10.21
CA ASP A 117 -11.52 -1.14 9.30
C ASP A 117 -10.96 0.18 8.76
N VAL A 118 -9.63 0.31 8.74
CA VAL A 118 -8.96 1.53 8.33
C VAL A 118 -7.85 1.21 7.32
N GLY A 119 -8.16 1.40 6.06
CA GLY A 119 -7.17 1.39 5.00
C GLY A 119 -6.24 2.59 5.12
N THR A 120 -4.99 2.34 5.44
CA THR A 120 -3.98 3.37 5.72
C THR A 120 -3.00 3.47 4.56
N SER A 121 -2.85 4.66 3.97
CA SER A 121 -1.87 4.97 2.91
C SER A 121 -0.92 6.09 3.33
N GLY A 122 0.37 5.97 3.03
CA GLY A 122 1.43 6.93 3.39
C GLY A 122 2.77 6.26 3.71
N GLY A 123 2.77 4.96 3.97
CA GLY A 123 3.96 4.15 4.21
C GLY A 123 4.85 4.71 5.32
N VAL A 124 6.15 4.59 5.17
CA VAL A 124 7.14 5.08 6.15
C VAL A 124 7.17 6.60 6.30
N TRP A 125 6.70 7.33 5.28
CA TRP A 125 6.66 8.80 5.26
C TRP A 125 5.48 9.39 6.02
N GLY A 126 4.51 8.57 6.40
CA GLY A 126 3.31 9.03 7.09
C GLY A 126 3.58 9.65 8.46
N LEU A 127 4.72 9.37 9.11
CA LEU A 127 5.08 10.04 10.36
C LEU A 127 5.13 11.56 10.19
N GLU A 128 5.72 12.05 9.12
CA GLU A 128 5.86 13.49 8.87
C GLU A 128 4.72 14.03 7.98
N ARG A 129 4.33 13.30 6.95
CA ARG A 129 3.33 13.77 5.98
C ARG A 129 1.88 13.53 6.40
N GLY A 130 1.63 12.69 7.41
CA GLY A 130 0.31 12.17 7.74
C GLY A 130 -0.07 10.96 6.86
N TYR A 131 -1.15 10.29 7.27
CA TYR A 131 -1.68 9.11 6.59
C TYR A 131 -3.06 9.40 6.01
N CYS A 132 -3.26 9.09 4.74
CA CYS A 132 -4.59 9.06 4.14
C CYS A 132 -5.35 7.85 4.69
N LEU A 133 -6.57 8.07 5.22
CA LEU A 133 -7.36 7.04 5.89
C LEU A 133 -8.70 6.83 5.18
N MET A 134 -8.94 5.59 4.80
CA MET A 134 -10.21 5.11 4.23
C MET A 134 -10.88 4.20 5.26
N ILE A 135 -12.03 4.59 5.79
CA ILE A 135 -12.57 4.05 7.03
C ILE A 135 -13.91 3.38 6.78
N GLY A 136 -14.07 2.14 7.26
CA GLY A 136 -15.33 1.40 7.26
C GLY A 136 -15.79 1.10 8.69
N GLY A 137 -17.10 1.16 8.92
CA GLY A 137 -17.69 0.88 10.23
C GLY A 137 -18.98 1.62 10.48
N GLU A 138 -19.49 1.55 11.73
CA GLU A 138 -20.72 2.20 12.14
C GLU A 138 -20.54 3.72 12.24
N PRO A 139 -21.45 4.55 11.65
CA PRO A 139 -21.26 6.01 11.58
C PRO A 139 -21.04 6.69 12.92
N ASP A 140 -21.79 6.32 13.95
CA ASP A 140 -21.71 6.94 15.27
C ASP A 140 -20.40 6.61 15.97
N VAL A 141 -19.86 5.40 15.77
CA VAL A 141 -18.54 4.98 16.27
C VAL A 141 -17.44 5.79 15.58
N ILE A 142 -17.51 5.91 14.26
CA ILE A 142 -16.57 6.67 13.44
C ILE A 142 -16.56 8.15 13.87
N GLU A 143 -17.72 8.75 14.09
CA GLU A 143 -17.82 10.14 14.56
C GLU A 143 -17.13 10.32 15.92
N GLY A 144 -17.29 9.38 16.86
CA GLY A 144 -16.60 9.40 18.15
C GLY A 144 -15.08 9.29 18.06
N LEU A 145 -14.56 8.68 16.97
CA LEU A 145 -13.13 8.48 16.72
C LEU A 145 -12.47 9.59 15.88
N ARG A 146 -13.23 10.59 15.41
CA ARG A 146 -12.72 11.69 14.58
C ARG A 146 -11.44 12.35 15.12
N PRO A 147 -11.30 12.62 16.45
CA PRO A 147 -10.08 13.22 16.97
C PRO A 147 -8.82 12.36 16.72
N ILE A 148 -8.95 11.03 16.76
CA ILE A 148 -7.84 10.09 16.47
C ILE A 148 -7.52 10.12 14.97
N PHE A 149 -8.53 10.04 14.08
CA PHE A 149 -8.31 10.09 12.64
C PHE A 149 -7.70 11.43 12.20
N ALA A 150 -8.19 12.55 12.74
CA ALA A 150 -7.62 13.88 12.49
C ALA A 150 -6.16 14.01 12.94
N ALA A 151 -5.78 13.38 14.08
CA ALA A 151 -4.40 13.36 14.55
C ALA A 151 -3.45 12.58 13.63
N ILE A 152 -3.97 11.54 12.97
CA ILE A 152 -3.21 10.66 12.07
C ILE A 152 -3.13 11.26 10.66
N ALA A 153 -4.19 11.91 10.20
CA ALA A 153 -4.35 12.41 8.83
C ALA A 153 -3.38 13.56 8.51
N PRO A 154 -3.14 13.87 7.20
CA PRO A 154 -2.24 14.94 6.78
C PRO A 154 -2.69 16.34 7.18
N GLY A 155 -4.00 16.57 7.26
CA GLY A 155 -4.58 17.91 7.46
C GLY A 155 -4.80 18.64 6.12
N VAL A 156 -5.52 19.78 6.20
CA VAL A 156 -5.93 20.57 5.03
C VAL A 156 -4.76 21.18 4.26
N GLU A 157 -3.64 21.42 4.94
CA GLU A 157 -2.45 22.02 4.33
C GLU A 157 -1.68 21.07 3.40
N ALA A 158 -2.06 19.80 3.35
CA ALA A 158 -1.36 18.78 2.55
C ALA A 158 -1.57 18.95 1.03
N ALA A 159 -2.64 19.63 0.62
CA ALA A 159 -2.93 19.93 -0.78
C ALA A 159 -3.81 21.20 -0.89
N GLU A 160 -3.71 21.87 -2.03
CA GLU A 160 -4.63 22.94 -2.36
C GLU A 160 -6.07 22.43 -2.41
N ARG A 161 -7.00 23.26 -2.00
CA ARG A 161 -8.43 22.93 -2.00
C ARG A 161 -8.93 22.74 -3.42
N THR A 162 -9.64 21.64 -3.67
CA THR A 162 -10.23 21.37 -4.98
C THR A 162 -11.14 22.52 -5.41
N PRO A 163 -10.95 23.09 -6.62
CA PRO A 163 -11.80 24.18 -7.12
C PRO A 163 -13.30 23.82 -7.06
N GLY A 164 -14.11 24.74 -6.58
CA GLY A 164 -15.54 24.55 -6.42
C GLY A 164 -16.00 24.05 -5.03
N ARG A 165 -15.10 23.57 -4.17
CA ARG A 165 -15.44 23.31 -2.78
C ARG A 165 -15.56 24.63 -1.99
N THR A 166 -16.63 24.74 -1.17
CA THR A 166 -16.94 25.93 -0.39
C THR A 166 -17.26 25.57 1.08
N GLY A 167 -17.34 26.55 1.98
CA GLY A 167 -17.60 26.32 3.40
C GLY A 167 -16.38 25.83 4.17
N GLU A 168 -16.59 25.33 5.40
CA GLU A 168 -15.54 24.76 6.23
C GLU A 168 -14.99 23.46 5.60
N PRO A 169 -13.68 23.18 5.75
CA PRO A 169 -13.09 21.93 5.28
C PRO A 169 -13.77 20.70 5.89
N SER A 170 -14.12 19.76 5.02
CA SER A 170 -14.74 18.48 5.39
C SER A 170 -13.68 17.40 5.69
N PRO A 171 -14.04 16.29 6.35
CA PRO A 171 -13.09 15.21 6.65
C PRO A 171 -12.22 14.73 5.48
N PRO A 172 -12.74 14.55 4.25
CA PRO A 172 -11.90 14.21 3.09
C PRO A 172 -10.82 15.24 2.78
N GLU A 173 -11.06 16.54 3.06
CA GLU A 173 -10.07 17.60 2.86
C GLU A 173 -8.98 17.58 3.92
N HIS A 174 -9.21 16.91 5.06
CA HIS A 174 -8.18 16.60 6.06
C HIS A 174 -7.41 15.31 5.75
N GLY A 175 -7.84 14.50 4.77
CA GLY A 175 -7.19 13.27 4.36
C GLY A 175 -7.75 12.00 5.02
N TYR A 176 -8.96 12.02 5.56
CA TYR A 176 -9.67 10.82 6.03
C TYR A 176 -11.14 10.83 5.63
N LEU A 177 -11.70 9.64 5.37
CA LEU A 177 -13.08 9.51 4.91
C LEU A 177 -13.74 8.25 5.49
N HIS A 178 -14.97 8.41 6.03
CA HIS A 178 -15.86 7.28 6.26
C HIS A 178 -16.45 6.82 4.92
N CYS A 179 -16.00 5.65 4.44
CA CYS A 179 -16.35 5.10 3.13
C CYS A 179 -17.64 4.29 3.12
N GLY A 180 -18.09 3.82 4.29
CA GLY A 180 -19.28 2.98 4.40
C GLY A 180 -19.22 1.99 5.57
N PRO A 181 -20.04 0.91 5.56
CA PRO A 181 -20.04 -0.10 6.61
C PRO A 181 -18.70 -0.83 6.71
N SER A 182 -18.57 -1.73 7.71
CA SER A 182 -17.36 -2.55 7.90
C SER A 182 -16.95 -3.27 6.61
N GLY A 183 -15.67 -3.19 6.29
CA GLY A 183 -15.05 -3.65 5.05
C GLY A 183 -14.90 -2.56 3.98
N ALA A 184 -15.68 -1.46 4.04
CA ALA A 184 -15.63 -0.41 3.01
C ALA A 184 -14.31 0.35 2.99
N GLY A 185 -13.65 0.51 4.13
CA GLY A 185 -12.35 1.18 4.22
C GLY A 185 -11.26 0.39 3.48
N HIS A 186 -11.10 -0.88 3.81
CA HIS A 186 -10.13 -1.75 3.14
C HIS A 186 -10.51 -2.06 1.69
N PHE A 187 -11.81 -2.09 1.33
CA PHE A 187 -12.23 -2.18 -0.07
C PHE A 187 -11.72 -0.99 -0.88
N VAL A 188 -11.97 0.23 -0.43
CA VAL A 188 -11.50 1.44 -1.11
C VAL A 188 -9.96 1.47 -1.16
N LYS A 189 -9.29 1.05 -0.07
CA LYS A 189 -7.83 0.99 0.00
C LYS A 189 -7.23 -0.02 -0.97
N MET A 190 -7.82 -1.22 -1.13
CA MET A 190 -7.29 -2.20 -2.09
C MET A 190 -7.39 -1.71 -3.53
N VAL A 191 -8.47 -1.01 -3.88
CA VAL A 191 -8.63 -0.40 -5.21
C VAL A 191 -7.60 0.71 -5.42
N HIS A 192 -7.36 1.57 -4.40
CA HIS A 192 -6.28 2.55 -4.41
C HIS A 192 -4.93 1.88 -4.73
N ASN A 193 -4.60 0.77 -4.07
CA ASN A 193 -3.36 0.06 -4.33
C ASN A 193 -3.33 -0.62 -5.72
N GLY A 194 -4.47 -1.08 -6.23
CA GLY A 194 -4.57 -1.55 -7.62
C GLY A 194 -4.20 -0.46 -8.63
N ILE A 195 -4.69 0.76 -8.42
CA ILE A 195 -4.32 1.94 -9.21
C ILE A 195 -2.82 2.26 -9.06
N GLU A 196 -2.28 2.19 -7.83
CA GLU A 196 -0.85 2.37 -7.56
C GLU A 196 0.01 1.39 -8.35
N TYR A 197 -0.35 0.10 -8.40
CA TYR A 197 0.34 -0.92 -9.21
C TYR A 197 0.39 -0.52 -10.69
N ALA A 198 -0.73 -0.07 -11.24
CA ALA A 198 -0.85 0.34 -12.63
C ALA A 198 0.01 1.58 -12.94
N LEU A 199 -0.01 2.59 -12.08
CA LEU A 199 0.83 3.78 -12.21
C LEU A 199 2.32 3.44 -12.15
N MET A 200 2.74 2.60 -11.20
CA MET A 200 4.13 2.14 -11.08
C MET A 200 4.58 1.38 -12.33
N ALA A 201 3.73 0.49 -12.87
CA ALA A 201 4.04 -0.25 -14.09
C ALA A 201 4.20 0.70 -15.29
N ALA A 202 3.29 1.67 -15.46
CA ALA A 202 3.37 2.64 -16.56
C ALA A 202 4.66 3.48 -16.51
N TYR A 203 5.06 3.97 -15.33
CA TYR A 203 6.34 4.66 -15.18
C TYR A 203 7.52 3.75 -15.52
N ALA A 204 7.54 2.52 -14.99
CA ALA A 204 8.63 1.57 -15.22
C ALA A 204 8.78 1.23 -16.71
N GLU A 205 7.69 0.95 -17.42
CA GLU A 205 7.70 0.68 -18.86
C GLU A 205 8.20 1.89 -19.66
N GLY A 206 7.67 3.10 -19.39
CA GLY A 206 8.09 4.32 -20.06
C GLY A 206 9.58 4.63 -19.84
N LEU A 207 10.06 4.50 -18.62
CA LEU A 207 11.46 4.71 -18.28
C LEU A 207 12.37 3.64 -18.90
N ASN A 208 11.90 2.39 -19.00
CA ASN A 208 12.63 1.33 -19.69
C ASN A 208 12.74 1.61 -21.21
N ILE A 209 11.71 2.16 -21.86
CA ILE A 209 11.79 2.61 -23.25
C ILE A 209 12.88 3.68 -23.40
N LEU A 210 12.91 4.67 -22.51
CA LEU A 210 13.93 5.73 -22.54
C LEU A 210 15.34 5.19 -22.26
N ARG A 211 15.49 4.26 -21.34
CA ARG A 211 16.78 3.59 -21.06
C ARG A 211 17.34 2.89 -22.28
N ASN A 212 16.46 2.33 -23.13
CA ASN A 212 16.83 1.63 -24.36
C ASN A 212 16.82 2.51 -25.61
N ALA A 213 16.68 3.81 -25.47
CA ALA A 213 16.60 4.75 -26.62
C ALA A 213 17.88 4.83 -27.46
N ASN A 214 18.99 4.23 -27.02
CA ASN A 214 20.24 4.11 -27.78
C ASN A 214 20.42 2.75 -28.48
N ALA A 215 19.36 1.95 -28.58
CA ALA A 215 19.40 0.60 -29.16
C ALA A 215 19.86 0.59 -30.63
N GLY A 216 19.72 1.70 -31.37
CA GLY A 216 20.18 1.86 -32.76
C GLY A 216 21.69 2.09 -32.91
N ALA A 217 22.43 2.32 -31.81
CA ALA A 217 23.88 2.41 -31.83
C ALA A 217 24.57 1.02 -31.71
N ALA A 218 23.85 0.02 -31.15
CA ALA A 218 24.36 -1.34 -31.03
C ALA A 218 24.31 -2.09 -32.38
N LYS A 219 25.36 -2.85 -32.70
CA LYS A 219 25.30 -3.83 -33.78
C LYS A 219 24.39 -4.98 -33.32
N ARG A 220 23.31 -5.21 -34.01
CA ARG A 220 22.42 -6.37 -33.81
C ARG A 220 22.61 -7.33 -34.97
N ASP A 221 22.83 -8.60 -34.68
CA ASP A 221 22.82 -9.65 -35.70
C ASP A 221 21.39 -9.83 -36.20
N ALA A 222 21.18 -9.54 -37.48
CA ALA A 222 19.92 -9.81 -38.15
C ALA A 222 19.97 -11.25 -38.69
N ASP A 223 19.04 -12.08 -38.30
CA ASP A 223 18.86 -13.43 -38.82
C ASP A 223 17.37 -13.68 -39.16
N ALA A 224 17.10 -14.85 -39.72
CA ALA A 224 15.74 -15.24 -40.13
C ALA A 224 14.73 -15.35 -38.96
N GLU A 225 15.22 -15.34 -37.71
CA GLU A 225 14.41 -15.56 -36.50
C GLU A 225 14.25 -14.31 -35.63
N THR A 226 15.03 -13.26 -35.92
CA THR A 226 15.00 -12.00 -35.18
C THR A 226 14.65 -10.86 -36.12
N ALA A 227 13.53 -10.19 -35.88
CA ALA A 227 13.14 -9.03 -36.65
C ALA A 227 14.21 -7.92 -36.54
N PRO A 228 14.74 -7.42 -37.67
CA PRO A 228 15.70 -6.33 -37.64
C PRO A 228 15.06 -5.04 -37.12
N MET A 229 15.85 -4.19 -36.47
CA MET A 229 15.41 -2.85 -36.12
C MET A 229 15.28 -2.03 -37.44
N GLU A 230 14.07 -1.58 -37.72
CA GLU A 230 13.86 -0.63 -38.81
C GLU A 230 14.34 0.76 -38.38
N ASN A 231 15.02 1.47 -39.26
CA ASN A 231 15.45 2.85 -39.04
C ASN A 231 16.27 3.08 -37.73
N PRO A 232 17.36 2.35 -37.51
CA PRO A 232 18.15 2.43 -36.28
C PRO A 232 18.72 3.85 -36.04
N GLN A 233 18.79 4.69 -37.06
CA GLN A 233 19.23 6.08 -36.90
C GLN A 233 18.31 6.93 -36.03
N PHE A 234 17.07 6.53 -35.81
CA PHE A 234 16.12 7.23 -34.95
C PHE A 234 16.19 6.82 -33.49
N TYR A 235 17.01 5.83 -33.14
CA TYR A 235 17.14 5.27 -31.80
C TYR A 235 18.60 5.38 -31.31
N ARG A 236 19.13 6.61 -31.29
CA ARG A 236 20.52 6.91 -30.91
C ARG A 236 20.57 8.07 -29.92
N TYR A 237 19.78 7.94 -28.83
CA TYR A 237 19.72 8.93 -27.79
C TYR A 237 20.42 8.39 -26.53
N ASP A 238 21.37 9.16 -26.03
CA ASP A 238 21.96 8.96 -24.71
C ASP A 238 21.21 9.86 -23.73
N LEU A 239 20.28 9.28 -22.96
CA LEU A 239 19.32 10.01 -22.17
C LEU A 239 19.66 9.92 -20.68
N ASP A 240 19.73 11.05 -20.01
CA ASP A 240 19.85 11.16 -18.56
C ASP A 240 18.46 11.03 -17.90
N LEU A 241 18.14 9.85 -17.39
CA LEU A 241 16.85 9.56 -16.76
C LEU A 241 16.64 10.34 -15.45
N ALA A 242 17.69 10.65 -14.70
CA ALA A 242 17.60 11.47 -13.50
C ALA A 242 17.12 12.89 -13.86
N SER A 243 17.70 13.52 -14.87
CA SER A 243 17.28 14.84 -15.34
C SER A 243 15.89 14.81 -15.97
N ILE A 244 15.53 13.75 -16.70
CA ILE A 244 14.20 13.61 -17.29
C ILE A 244 13.13 13.49 -16.20
N THR A 245 13.32 12.63 -15.21
CA THR A 245 12.37 12.49 -14.12
C THR A 245 12.29 13.75 -13.27
N GLU A 246 13.39 14.49 -13.09
CA GLU A 246 13.39 15.78 -12.40
C GLU A 246 12.55 16.83 -13.14
N VAL A 247 12.65 16.93 -14.46
CA VAL A 247 11.84 17.89 -15.22
C VAL A 247 10.36 17.50 -15.23
N TRP A 248 10.06 16.20 -15.30
CA TRP A 248 8.67 15.74 -15.29
C TRP A 248 7.97 16.00 -13.95
N ARG A 249 8.65 15.80 -12.83
CA ARG A 249 8.07 16.06 -11.49
C ARG A 249 7.80 17.56 -11.24
N ARG A 250 8.41 18.47 -12.01
CA ARG A 250 8.32 19.93 -11.85
C ARG A 250 7.09 20.57 -12.51
N GLY A 251 6.17 19.84 -13.07
CA GLY A 251 4.94 20.40 -13.61
C GLY A 251 4.40 19.71 -14.85
N SER A 252 4.87 18.52 -15.19
CA SER A 252 4.23 17.71 -16.22
C SER A 252 2.89 17.15 -15.70
N VAL A 253 2.00 16.79 -16.65
CA VAL A 253 0.69 16.19 -16.33
C VAL A 253 0.80 14.85 -15.59
N ILE A 254 1.96 14.19 -15.66
CA ILE A 254 2.23 12.93 -14.93
C ILE A 254 2.96 13.16 -13.61
N SER A 255 3.09 14.40 -13.14
CA SER A 255 3.69 14.65 -11.82
C SER A 255 2.89 13.95 -10.72
N SER A 256 3.61 13.30 -9.80
CA SER A 256 3.01 12.56 -8.67
C SER A 256 4.06 12.30 -7.60
N TRP A 257 3.63 11.95 -6.40
CA TRP A 257 4.58 11.51 -5.37
C TRP A 257 5.37 10.26 -5.78
N LEU A 258 4.77 9.33 -6.52
CA LEU A 258 5.49 8.17 -7.07
C LEU A 258 6.64 8.62 -7.99
N LEU A 259 6.42 9.64 -8.81
CA LEU A 259 7.47 10.20 -9.67
C LEU A 259 8.55 10.94 -8.86
N ASP A 260 8.19 11.62 -7.76
CA ASP A 260 9.16 12.21 -6.83
C ASP A 260 10.11 11.16 -6.25
N LEU A 261 9.54 10.03 -5.78
CA LEU A 261 10.33 8.89 -5.26
C LEU A 261 11.19 8.25 -6.36
N THR A 262 10.68 8.17 -7.58
CA THR A 262 11.44 7.66 -8.74
C THR A 262 12.63 8.55 -9.07
N ALA A 263 12.44 9.87 -9.09
CA ALA A 263 13.51 10.83 -9.33
C ALA A 263 14.60 10.74 -8.23
N GLN A 264 14.20 10.61 -6.97
CA GLN A 264 15.14 10.39 -5.87
C GLN A 264 15.94 9.10 -6.06
N ALA A 265 15.29 7.99 -6.44
CA ALA A 265 15.95 6.71 -6.68
C ALA A 265 17.00 6.80 -7.81
N PHE A 266 16.74 7.56 -8.89
CA PHE A 266 17.73 7.78 -9.95
C PHE A 266 18.91 8.64 -9.52
N VAL A 267 18.74 9.55 -8.55
CA VAL A 267 19.87 10.31 -7.96
C VAL A 267 20.73 9.39 -7.09
N GLU A 268 20.12 8.51 -6.32
CA GLU A 268 20.83 7.59 -5.41
C GLU A 268 21.50 6.42 -6.16
N ALA A 269 20.85 5.90 -7.21
CA ALA A 269 21.32 4.77 -8.01
C ALA A 269 20.92 4.95 -9.49
N PRO A 270 21.71 5.71 -10.28
CA PRO A 270 21.37 6.05 -11.68
C PRO A 270 21.16 4.84 -12.60
N ASP A 271 21.84 3.75 -12.33
CA ASP A 271 21.76 2.46 -13.05
C ASP A 271 20.94 1.40 -12.31
N MET A 272 20.22 1.80 -11.23
CA MET A 272 19.43 0.92 -10.37
C MET A 272 20.23 -0.23 -9.73
N HIS A 273 21.56 -0.08 -9.56
CA HIS A 273 22.34 -1.07 -8.84
C HIS A 273 21.80 -1.28 -7.40
N GLY A 274 21.83 -2.52 -6.93
CA GLY A 274 21.26 -2.89 -5.63
C GLY A 274 19.78 -3.31 -5.67
N PHE A 275 19.10 -3.16 -6.82
CA PHE A 275 17.76 -3.68 -7.03
C PHE A 275 17.80 -4.90 -7.96
N SER A 276 17.26 -6.03 -7.52
CA SER A 276 17.24 -7.28 -8.30
C SER A 276 16.12 -7.33 -9.34
N GLY A 277 15.23 -6.35 -9.36
CA GLY A 277 14.06 -6.34 -10.24
C GLY A 277 12.90 -7.25 -9.81
N ARG A 278 13.02 -7.97 -8.68
CA ARG A 278 11.94 -8.83 -8.15
C ARG A 278 10.94 -7.98 -7.36
N VAL A 279 9.69 -7.95 -7.82
CA VAL A 279 8.64 -7.12 -7.22
C VAL A 279 7.56 -8.00 -6.57
N SER A 280 7.41 -7.87 -5.24
CA SER A 280 6.37 -8.58 -4.50
C SER A 280 5.00 -7.93 -4.70
N ASP A 281 3.95 -8.74 -4.51
CA ASP A 281 2.59 -8.23 -4.32
C ASP A 281 2.12 -8.59 -2.90
N SER A 282 1.41 -7.67 -2.24
CA SER A 282 0.89 -7.81 -0.88
C SER A 282 -0.60 -8.16 -0.83
N GLY A 283 -1.17 -8.53 -1.97
CA GLY A 283 -2.53 -9.06 -2.10
C GLY A 283 -3.54 -8.09 -2.73
N GLU A 284 -3.39 -6.78 -2.57
CA GLU A 284 -4.40 -5.79 -2.97
C GLU A 284 -4.65 -5.80 -4.49
N GLY A 285 -3.61 -5.94 -5.31
CA GLY A 285 -3.76 -6.07 -6.76
C GLY A 285 -4.57 -7.29 -7.16
N ARG A 286 -4.42 -8.41 -6.43
CA ARG A 286 -5.22 -9.63 -6.61
C ARG A 286 -6.66 -9.39 -6.21
N TRP A 287 -6.90 -8.84 -5.02
CA TRP A 287 -8.24 -8.57 -4.50
C TRP A 287 -9.00 -7.58 -5.38
N THR A 288 -8.33 -6.53 -5.88
CA THR A 288 -8.90 -5.58 -6.83
C THR A 288 -9.29 -6.27 -8.14
N SER A 289 -8.43 -7.14 -8.68
CA SER A 289 -8.73 -7.89 -9.91
C SER A 289 -9.90 -8.87 -9.71
N ILE A 290 -9.98 -9.53 -8.55
CA ILE A 290 -11.09 -10.42 -8.20
C ILE A 290 -12.39 -9.61 -8.10
N ALA A 291 -12.37 -8.47 -7.43
CA ALA A 291 -13.53 -7.60 -7.31
C ALA A 291 -14.02 -7.13 -8.69
N ALA A 292 -13.12 -6.69 -9.55
CA ALA A 292 -13.47 -6.29 -10.92
C ALA A 292 -14.15 -7.42 -11.72
N ILE A 293 -13.68 -8.67 -11.57
CA ILE A 293 -14.28 -9.84 -12.22
C ILE A 293 -15.67 -10.12 -11.66
N GLU A 294 -15.85 -10.10 -10.34
CA GLU A 294 -17.13 -10.36 -9.68
C GLU A 294 -18.18 -9.27 -9.95
N GLU A 295 -17.73 -8.02 -10.04
CA GLU A 295 -18.57 -6.87 -10.39
C GLU A 295 -18.88 -6.77 -11.89
N GLY A 296 -18.16 -7.55 -12.73
CA GLY A 296 -18.28 -7.47 -14.19
C GLY A 296 -17.67 -6.20 -14.78
N VAL A 297 -16.68 -5.59 -14.10
CA VAL A 297 -16.04 -4.35 -14.52
C VAL A 297 -14.67 -4.65 -15.17
N PRO A 298 -14.38 -4.12 -16.38
CA PRO A 298 -13.10 -4.33 -17.03
C PRO A 298 -11.98 -3.58 -16.32
N ALA A 299 -10.89 -4.29 -15.96
CA ALA A 299 -9.71 -3.72 -15.32
C ALA A 299 -8.39 -4.23 -15.96
N PRO A 300 -8.21 -4.14 -17.31
CA PRO A 300 -7.06 -4.74 -17.98
C PRO A 300 -5.72 -4.14 -17.53
N VAL A 301 -5.65 -2.84 -17.25
CA VAL A 301 -4.40 -2.16 -16.85
C VAL A 301 -3.93 -2.66 -15.48
N ILE A 302 -4.83 -2.78 -14.51
CA ILE A 302 -4.52 -3.31 -13.16
C ILE A 302 -4.11 -4.78 -13.24
N ALA A 303 -4.84 -5.59 -14.02
CA ALA A 303 -4.55 -7.01 -14.19
C ALA A 303 -3.17 -7.24 -14.84
N THR A 304 -2.82 -6.44 -15.86
CA THR A 304 -1.50 -6.50 -16.52
C THR A 304 -0.39 -6.10 -15.55
N ALA A 305 -0.57 -5.02 -14.79
CA ALA A 305 0.41 -4.59 -13.78
C ALA A 305 0.64 -5.63 -12.68
N LEU A 306 -0.42 -6.37 -12.28
CA LEU A 306 -0.30 -7.51 -11.37
C LEU A 306 0.50 -8.66 -11.99
N SER A 307 0.21 -9.02 -13.25
CA SER A 307 0.93 -10.07 -13.99
C SER A 307 2.42 -9.74 -14.11
N ALA A 308 2.77 -8.49 -14.42
CA ALA A 308 4.17 -8.05 -14.49
C ALA A 308 4.93 -8.28 -13.17
N ARG A 309 4.26 -8.18 -12.00
CA ARG A 309 4.87 -8.54 -10.71
C ARG A 309 5.10 -10.07 -10.57
N PHE A 310 4.25 -10.89 -11.19
CA PHE A 310 4.46 -12.34 -11.23
C PHE A 310 5.65 -12.69 -12.12
N ASP A 311 5.73 -12.09 -13.31
CA ASP A 311 6.82 -12.27 -14.27
C ASP A 311 8.16 -11.86 -13.64
N SER A 312 8.20 -10.75 -12.89
CA SER A 312 9.42 -10.28 -12.19
C SER A 312 9.99 -11.29 -11.18
N ARG A 313 9.26 -12.34 -10.86
CA ARG A 313 9.65 -13.41 -9.92
C ARG A 313 9.87 -14.75 -10.61
N ASP A 314 10.02 -14.75 -11.93
CA ASP A 314 10.26 -15.91 -12.80
C ASP A 314 9.09 -16.93 -12.81
N LEU A 315 7.85 -16.49 -12.52
CA LEU A 315 6.68 -17.36 -12.52
C LEU A 315 6.15 -17.68 -13.92
N ASP A 316 6.68 -17.03 -14.95
CA ASP A 316 6.44 -17.26 -16.38
C ASP A 316 7.46 -18.20 -17.04
N HIS A 317 8.55 -18.61 -16.33
CA HIS A 317 9.65 -19.40 -16.89
C HIS A 317 9.19 -20.65 -17.63
N PHE A 318 8.28 -21.45 -17.05
CA PHE A 318 7.74 -22.64 -17.69
C PHE A 318 6.94 -22.32 -18.96
N ALA A 319 6.17 -21.23 -18.97
CA ALA A 319 5.43 -20.80 -20.15
C ALA A 319 6.39 -20.44 -21.29
N ASN A 320 7.48 -19.74 -20.98
CA ASN A 320 8.53 -19.41 -21.94
C ASN A 320 9.23 -20.65 -22.49
N GLN A 321 9.50 -21.67 -21.66
CA GLN A 321 10.02 -22.97 -22.11
C GLN A 321 9.07 -23.67 -23.09
N VAL A 322 7.76 -23.66 -22.82
CA VAL A 322 6.74 -24.24 -23.71
C VAL A 322 6.69 -23.48 -25.05
N LEU A 323 6.76 -22.15 -25.03
CA LEU A 323 6.83 -21.32 -26.26
C LEU A 323 8.07 -21.66 -27.09
N SER A 324 9.24 -21.79 -26.47
CA SER A 324 10.48 -22.19 -27.14
C SER A 324 10.36 -23.59 -27.76
N ALA A 325 9.83 -24.54 -26.99
CA ALA A 325 9.62 -25.90 -27.48
C ALA A 325 8.65 -25.97 -28.67
N MET A 326 7.55 -25.22 -28.65
CA MET A 326 6.63 -25.12 -29.78
C MET A 326 7.30 -24.53 -31.03
N ARG A 327 8.07 -23.43 -30.89
CA ARG A 327 8.82 -22.83 -32.00
C ARG A 327 9.80 -23.82 -32.62
N LYS A 328 10.52 -24.60 -31.82
CA LYS A 328 11.40 -25.67 -32.27
C LYS A 328 10.63 -26.75 -32.97
N GLY A 329 9.47 -27.15 -32.46
CA GLY A 329 8.66 -28.28 -32.99
C GLY A 329 8.09 -27.99 -34.38
N PHE A 330 7.55 -26.79 -34.61
CA PHE A 330 6.94 -26.47 -35.91
C PHE A 330 7.91 -25.79 -36.90
N GLY A 331 8.89 -25.04 -36.43
CA GLY A 331 9.77 -24.22 -37.28
C GLY A 331 11.23 -24.70 -37.32
N GLY A 332 11.63 -25.68 -36.50
CA GLY A 332 13.02 -26.09 -36.37
C GLY A 332 13.94 -25.05 -35.71
N HIS A 333 13.38 -23.99 -35.16
CA HIS A 333 14.13 -22.87 -34.54
C HIS A 333 14.88 -23.34 -33.29
N ALA A 334 16.20 -23.25 -33.29
CA ALA A 334 17.01 -23.55 -32.11
C ALA A 334 16.97 -22.37 -31.15
N GLU A 335 16.93 -22.67 -29.87
CA GLU A 335 17.04 -21.63 -28.81
C GLU A 335 18.43 -21.00 -28.87
N LYS A 336 18.50 -19.66 -28.87
CA LYS A 336 19.78 -18.94 -28.83
C LYS A 336 20.36 -19.02 -27.39
N PRO A 337 21.72 -19.04 -27.25
CA PRO A 337 22.34 -18.91 -25.96
C PRO A 337 21.90 -17.62 -25.27
N ALA A 338 21.76 -17.64 -23.93
CA ALA A 338 21.56 -16.43 -23.16
C ALA A 338 22.75 -15.47 -23.35
N GLU A 339 22.50 -14.21 -23.65
CA GLU A 339 23.55 -13.17 -23.77
C GLU A 339 24.08 -12.78 -22.39
#